data_da8636ca35a90bb23eedc6cea7004e66
#
_entry.id   da8636ca35a90bb23eedc6cea7004e66
#
_cell.length_a   1.000
_cell.length_b   1.000
_cell.length_c   1.000
_cell.angle_alpha   90.00
_cell.angle_beta   90.00
_cell.angle_gamma   90.00
#
_symmetry.space_group_name_H-M   'P 1'
#
loop_
_entity.id
_entity.type
_entity.pdbx_description
1 polymer ?
#
loop_
_entity_poly.entity_id
_entity_poly.type
_entity_poly.pdbx_seq_one_letter_code
_entity_poly.pdbx_strand_id
1 'polypeptide(L)'
;MMKKQIALVALLFLGMSCFNASAQFKKFNLGKAIQAGKDAAQAISLSDADIAAMSKEYMEWMDKHNPLTKPDSEYGKRLERLTGNIKEVDGMKVNFGVYEVVDVNAFACGDGSVRICAGLMDVMTDEEVMAVIGHEIGHVIIPTLKTQ
;
A
#
# COMPACT_ATOMS: atom_id res chain seq x y z
N MET A 1 -11.32 -16.20 -14.61
CA MET A 1 -11.58 -14.92 -13.97
C MET A 1 -11.44 -14.98 -12.45
N MET A 2 -12.04 -15.92 -11.73
CA MET A 2 -12.00 -16.05 -10.26
C MET A 2 -10.60 -16.12 -9.63
N LYS A 3 -9.63 -16.82 -10.25
CA LYS A 3 -8.26 -16.96 -9.71
C LYS A 3 -7.45 -15.65 -9.67
N LYS A 4 -7.78 -14.67 -10.53
CA LYS A 4 -7.09 -13.38 -10.60
C LYS A 4 -7.54 -12.42 -9.49
N GLN A 5 -8.80 -12.43 -9.12
CA GLN A 5 -9.37 -11.57 -8.08
C GLN A 5 -8.95 -12.02 -6.68
N ILE A 6 -8.86 -13.34 -6.46
CA ILE A 6 -8.32 -13.90 -5.20
C ILE A 6 -6.84 -13.52 -5.04
N ALA A 7 -6.07 -13.49 -6.13
CA ALA A 7 -4.68 -13.05 -6.09
C ALA A 7 -4.53 -11.55 -5.76
N LEU A 8 -5.45 -10.69 -6.23
CA LEU A 8 -5.41 -9.25 -5.96
C LEU A 8 -5.73 -8.94 -4.48
N VAL A 9 -6.74 -9.61 -3.93
CA VAL A 9 -7.08 -9.49 -2.50
C VAL A 9 -5.97 -10.10 -1.64
N ALA A 10 -5.36 -11.22 -2.05
CA ALA A 10 -4.23 -11.83 -1.36
C ALA A 10 -2.97 -10.94 -1.40
N LEU A 11 -2.75 -10.18 -2.48
CA LEU A 11 -1.62 -9.27 -2.61
C LEU A 11 -1.73 -8.04 -1.71
N LEU A 12 -2.94 -7.50 -1.55
CA LEU A 12 -3.24 -6.47 -0.53
C LEU A 12 -2.90 -6.96 0.90
N PHE A 13 -3.01 -8.28 1.15
CA PHE A 13 -2.73 -8.88 2.45
C PHE A 13 -1.26 -9.32 2.64
N LEU A 14 -0.50 -9.59 1.57
CA LEU A 14 0.89 -10.04 1.70
C LEU A 14 1.83 -8.92 2.18
N GLY A 15 1.57 -7.66 1.79
CA GLY A 15 2.30 -6.51 2.34
C GLY A 15 2.03 -6.24 3.82
N MET A 16 1.00 -6.87 4.39
CA MET A 16 0.57 -6.68 5.78
C MET A 16 1.21 -7.63 6.79
N SER A 17 1.97 -8.63 6.34
CA SER A 17 2.48 -9.69 7.22
C SER A 17 3.61 -9.26 8.16
N CYS A 18 4.14 -8.03 8.04
CA CYS A 18 5.25 -7.53 8.86
C CYS A 18 4.83 -6.63 10.02
N PHE A 19 3.57 -6.16 10.07
CA PHE A 19 3.09 -5.41 11.23
C PHE A 19 2.48 -6.36 12.26
N ASN A 20 2.90 -6.27 13.51
CA ASN A 20 2.20 -6.88 14.66
C ASN A 20 0.81 -6.24 14.85
N ALA A 21 0.03 -6.22 13.79
CA ALA A 21 -1.27 -5.57 13.69
C ALA A 21 -2.41 -6.38 14.31
N SER A 22 -2.12 -7.55 14.92
CA SER A 22 -3.15 -8.47 15.44
C SER A 22 -4.08 -7.85 16.48
N ALA A 23 -3.68 -6.76 17.14
CA ALA A 23 -4.49 -6.07 18.15
C ALA A 23 -5.28 -4.87 17.60
N GLN A 24 -4.86 -4.27 16.50
CA GLN A 24 -5.46 -3.03 15.99
C GLN A 24 -6.49 -3.26 14.88
N PHE A 25 -6.42 -4.39 14.18
CA PHE A 25 -7.39 -4.78 13.14
C PHE A 25 -8.85 -4.96 13.62
N LYS A 26 -9.07 -5.12 14.92
CA LYS A 26 -10.45 -5.26 15.48
C LYS A 26 -11.34 -4.02 15.27
N LYS A 27 -10.79 -2.86 14.91
CA LYS A 27 -11.56 -1.62 14.71
C LYS A 27 -11.78 -1.27 13.23
N PHE A 28 -11.02 -1.86 12.32
CA PHE A 28 -11.26 -1.72 10.88
C PHE A 28 -12.36 -2.70 10.48
N ASN A 29 -13.38 -2.24 9.77
CA ASN A 29 -14.55 -3.05 9.39
C ASN A 29 -14.22 -4.13 8.32
N LEU A 30 -12.94 -4.49 8.23
CA LEU A 30 -12.40 -5.58 7.42
C LEU A 30 -13.03 -6.92 7.83
N GLY A 31 -13.50 -7.04 9.09
CA GLY A 31 -14.26 -8.20 9.55
C GLY A 31 -15.50 -8.48 8.70
N LYS A 32 -16.18 -7.44 8.19
CA LYS A 32 -17.30 -7.62 7.26
C LYS A 32 -16.83 -8.10 5.88
N ALA A 33 -15.70 -7.63 5.39
CA ALA A 33 -15.14 -8.08 4.11
C ALA A 33 -14.59 -9.51 4.22
N ILE A 34 -13.97 -9.89 5.35
CA ILE A 34 -13.46 -11.24 5.60
C ILE A 34 -14.61 -12.21 5.90
N GLN A 35 -15.65 -11.78 6.62
CA GLN A 35 -16.85 -12.59 6.85
C GLN A 35 -17.58 -12.84 5.52
N ALA A 36 -17.73 -11.81 4.68
CA ALA A 36 -18.23 -11.96 3.32
C ALA A 36 -17.38 -12.91 2.47
N GLY A 37 -16.06 -12.95 2.66
CA GLY A 37 -15.15 -13.90 2.00
C GLY A 37 -15.29 -15.35 2.47
N LYS A 38 -15.76 -15.59 3.69
CA LYS A 38 -16.04 -16.94 4.21
C LYS A 38 -17.40 -17.47 3.76
N ASP A 39 -18.38 -16.60 3.56
CA ASP A 39 -19.73 -16.98 3.12
C ASP A 39 -19.88 -16.95 1.59
N ALA A 40 -18.87 -16.44 0.88
CA ALA A 40 -18.91 -16.26 -0.57
C ALA A 40 -18.28 -17.43 -1.32
N ALA A 41 -19.00 -18.52 -1.42
CA ALA A 41 -19.01 -19.32 -2.66
C ALA A 41 -19.61 -18.52 -3.85
N GLN A 42 -20.06 -17.30 -3.65
CA GLN A 42 -20.45 -16.32 -4.65
C GLN A 42 -19.36 -15.27 -4.78
N ALA A 43 -18.70 -15.24 -5.94
CA ALA A 43 -17.66 -14.28 -6.27
C ALA A 43 -18.20 -12.84 -6.12
N ILE A 44 -17.76 -12.13 -5.08
CA ILE A 44 -17.91 -10.68 -5.03
C ILE A 44 -16.91 -10.15 -6.07
N SER A 45 -17.39 -9.72 -7.22
CA SER A 45 -16.57 -8.99 -8.17
C SER A 45 -16.45 -7.55 -7.65
N LEU A 46 -15.35 -7.24 -6.97
CA LEU A 46 -15.01 -5.87 -6.64
C LEU A 46 -14.61 -5.14 -7.93
N SER A 47 -15.20 -3.97 -8.15
CA SER A 47 -14.75 -3.08 -9.22
C SER A 47 -13.44 -2.40 -8.83
N ASP A 48 -12.71 -1.86 -9.79
CA ASP A 48 -11.50 -1.06 -9.53
C ASP A 48 -11.82 0.14 -8.62
N ALA A 49 -13.03 0.73 -8.76
CA ALA A 49 -13.51 1.79 -7.91
C ALA A 49 -13.71 1.34 -6.45
N ASP A 50 -14.23 0.11 -6.23
CA ASP A 50 -14.38 -0.44 -4.88
C ASP A 50 -13.01 -0.69 -4.23
N ILE A 51 -12.06 -1.21 -5.01
CA ILE A 51 -10.67 -1.45 -4.55
C ILE A 51 -10.01 -0.12 -4.17
N ALA A 52 -10.13 0.90 -5.01
CA ALA A 52 -9.58 2.22 -4.73
C ALA A 52 -10.20 2.87 -3.48
N ALA A 53 -11.52 2.76 -3.31
CA ALA A 53 -12.23 3.27 -2.14
C ALA A 53 -11.78 2.57 -0.84
N MET A 54 -11.69 1.24 -0.87
CA MET A 54 -11.21 0.45 0.28
C MET A 54 -9.75 0.75 0.61
N SER A 55 -8.91 0.92 -0.42
CA SER A 55 -7.50 1.28 -0.25
C SER A 55 -7.37 2.66 0.39
N LYS A 56 -8.16 3.62 -0.05
CA LYS A 56 -8.18 4.97 0.52
C LYS A 56 -8.57 4.96 2.00
N GLU A 57 -9.66 4.27 2.36
CA GLU A 57 -10.10 4.15 3.76
C GLU A 57 -9.01 3.50 4.62
N TYR A 58 -8.36 2.45 4.12
CA TYR A 58 -7.25 1.80 4.78
C TYR A 58 -6.07 2.76 4.99
N MET A 59 -5.70 3.53 3.95
CA MET A 59 -4.60 4.49 4.03
C MET A 59 -4.88 5.63 4.98
N GLU A 60 -6.11 6.17 5.00
CA GLU A 60 -6.52 7.18 5.97
C GLU A 60 -6.38 6.67 7.42
N TRP A 61 -6.76 5.41 7.64
CA TRP A 61 -6.58 4.76 8.94
C TRP A 61 -5.10 4.59 9.29
N MET A 62 -4.28 4.11 8.33
CA MET A 62 -2.84 3.89 8.53
C MET A 62 -2.12 5.20 8.84
N ASP A 63 -2.36 6.26 8.06
CA ASP A 63 -1.74 7.57 8.23
C ASP A 63 -2.14 8.22 9.58
N LYS A 64 -3.31 7.89 10.09
CA LYS A 64 -3.77 8.36 11.41
C LYS A 64 -3.08 7.63 12.58
N HIS A 65 -2.69 6.37 12.38
CA HIS A 65 -2.15 5.53 13.46
C HIS A 65 -0.62 5.37 13.40
N ASN A 66 0.01 5.76 12.30
CA ASN A 66 1.45 5.75 12.15
C ASN A 66 1.93 7.18 11.85
N PRO A 67 2.86 7.72 12.63
CA PRO A 67 3.32 9.08 12.41
C PRO A 67 4.06 9.18 11.07
N LEU A 68 3.57 10.07 10.20
CA LEU A 68 4.27 10.45 8.98
C LEU A 68 5.38 11.43 9.31
N THR A 69 6.54 11.24 8.70
CA THR A 69 7.65 12.18 8.80
C THR A 69 7.26 13.54 8.22
N LYS A 70 7.82 14.61 8.79
CA LYS A 70 7.65 15.96 8.23
C LYS A 70 8.42 16.10 6.92
N PRO A 71 7.93 16.91 5.95
CA PRO A 71 8.64 17.15 4.68
C PRO A 71 10.06 17.73 4.85
N ASP A 72 10.30 18.49 5.91
CA ASP A 72 11.58 19.10 6.24
C ASP A 72 12.53 18.21 7.07
N SER A 73 12.07 17.02 7.46
CA SER A 73 12.91 16.00 8.12
C SER A 73 13.93 15.40 7.13
N GLU A 74 14.94 14.71 7.65
CA GLU A 74 15.93 14.02 6.82
C GLU A 74 15.25 12.97 5.90
N TYR A 75 14.30 12.19 6.43
CA TYR A 75 13.54 11.23 5.64
C TYR A 75 12.65 11.91 4.60
N GLY A 76 11.95 12.99 4.97
CA GLY A 76 11.10 13.75 4.06
C GLY A 76 11.90 14.35 2.89
N LYS A 77 13.04 14.99 3.16
CA LYS A 77 13.95 15.52 2.15
C LYS A 77 14.53 14.42 1.25
N ARG A 78 14.91 13.27 1.85
CA ARG A 78 15.40 12.13 1.09
C ARG A 78 14.33 11.58 0.16
N LEU A 79 13.10 11.39 0.66
CA LEU A 79 11.96 10.95 -0.13
C LEU A 79 11.66 11.90 -1.29
N GLU A 80 11.61 13.22 -1.03
CA GLU A 80 11.36 14.22 -2.08
C GLU A 80 12.44 14.20 -3.16
N ARG A 81 13.71 14.05 -2.78
CA ARG A 81 14.81 13.92 -3.75
C ARG A 81 14.62 12.69 -4.65
N LEU A 82 14.14 11.57 -4.10
CA LEU A 82 13.96 10.32 -4.83
C LEU A 82 12.69 10.30 -5.68
N THR A 83 11.58 10.85 -5.18
CA THR A 83 10.24 10.67 -5.77
C THR A 83 9.57 11.96 -6.22
N GLY A 84 10.16 13.11 -5.96
CA GLY A 84 9.53 14.41 -6.18
C GLY A 84 9.07 14.67 -7.63
N ASN A 85 9.71 14.03 -8.61
CA ASN A 85 9.34 14.09 -10.02
C ASN A 85 8.29 13.04 -10.45
N ILE A 86 7.94 12.09 -9.57
CA ILE A 86 7.02 10.99 -9.86
C ILE A 86 5.65 11.37 -9.31
N LYS A 87 4.76 11.86 -10.15
CA LYS A 87 3.39 12.26 -9.76
C LYS A 87 2.34 11.27 -10.25
N GLU A 88 2.68 10.51 -11.30
CA GLU A 88 1.79 9.55 -11.95
C GLU A 88 2.61 8.42 -12.55
N VAL A 89 2.08 7.21 -12.52
CA VAL A 89 2.64 6.02 -13.19
C VAL A 89 1.49 5.28 -13.87
N ASP A 90 1.59 5.10 -15.20
CA ASP A 90 0.57 4.45 -16.05
C ASP A 90 -0.88 4.95 -15.80
N GLY A 91 -1.05 6.26 -15.70
CA GLY A 91 -2.35 6.91 -15.48
C GLY A 91 -2.83 6.93 -14.03
N MET A 92 -2.14 6.25 -13.12
CA MET A 92 -2.45 6.27 -11.69
C MET A 92 -1.63 7.37 -11.00
N LYS A 93 -2.32 8.31 -10.35
CA LYS A 93 -1.67 9.30 -9.49
C LYS A 93 -1.08 8.60 -8.28
N VAL A 94 0.18 8.91 -7.96
CA VAL A 94 0.87 8.33 -6.80
C VAL A 94 1.21 9.39 -5.77
N ASN A 95 1.18 9.00 -4.51
CA ASN A 95 1.62 9.85 -3.40
C ASN A 95 2.50 9.05 -2.45
N PHE A 96 3.57 9.67 -1.99
CA PHE A 96 4.60 9.04 -1.18
C PHE A 96 4.62 9.59 0.24
N GLY A 97 4.94 8.74 1.21
CA GLY A 97 5.13 9.13 2.59
C GLY A 97 6.06 8.18 3.33
N VAL A 98 6.74 8.68 4.34
CA VAL A 98 7.57 7.86 5.24
C VAL A 98 6.91 7.79 6.61
N TYR A 99 6.72 6.57 7.11
CA TYR A 99 6.32 6.35 8.50
C TYR A 99 7.53 6.34 9.44
N GLU A 100 7.45 7.03 10.56
CA GLU A 100 8.47 7.03 11.61
C GLU A 100 8.44 5.72 12.41
N VAL A 101 8.64 4.59 11.72
CA VAL A 101 8.68 3.26 12.32
C VAL A 101 9.98 2.55 11.92
N VAL A 102 10.48 1.69 12.82
CA VAL A 102 11.77 1.00 12.67
C VAL A 102 11.73 -0.22 11.76
N ASP A 103 10.55 -0.59 11.27
CA ASP A 103 10.40 -1.74 10.39
C ASP A 103 11.13 -1.55 9.06
N VAL A 104 11.74 -2.62 8.55
CA VAL A 104 12.33 -2.64 7.21
C VAL A 104 11.23 -3.06 6.23
N ASN A 105 10.39 -2.11 5.84
CA ASN A 105 9.22 -2.39 5.00
C ASN A 105 8.80 -1.18 4.14
N ALA A 106 8.12 -1.47 3.04
CA ALA A 106 7.39 -0.51 2.21
C ALA A 106 6.16 -1.21 1.61
N PHE A 107 5.17 -0.44 1.17
CA PHE A 107 3.99 -0.98 0.50
C PHE A 107 3.30 0.09 -0.36
N ALA A 108 2.55 -0.36 -1.36
CA ALA A 108 1.66 0.48 -2.15
C ALA A 108 0.21 -0.03 -2.08
N CYS A 109 -0.74 0.88 -2.21
CA CYS A 109 -2.18 0.59 -2.20
C CYS A 109 -2.84 0.99 -3.52
N GLY A 110 -4.00 0.41 -3.80
CA GLY A 110 -4.75 0.61 -5.04
C GLY A 110 -5.28 2.03 -5.28
N ASP A 111 -5.18 2.92 -4.29
CA ASP A 111 -5.45 4.35 -4.42
C ASP A 111 -4.23 5.18 -4.88
N GLY A 112 -3.09 4.52 -5.14
CA GLY A 112 -1.82 5.15 -5.51
C GLY A 112 -0.97 5.61 -4.34
N SER A 113 -1.36 5.31 -3.11
CA SER A 113 -0.55 5.60 -1.93
C SER A 113 0.62 4.65 -1.81
N VAL A 114 1.83 5.19 -1.60
CA VAL A 114 3.08 4.44 -1.34
C VAL A 114 3.64 4.90 -0.01
N ARG A 115 3.90 3.97 0.89
CA ARG A 115 4.46 4.25 2.21
C ARG A 115 5.72 3.45 2.41
N ILE A 116 6.75 4.12 2.94
CA ILE A 116 8.06 3.56 3.25
C ILE A 116 8.27 3.70 4.75
N CYS A 117 8.79 2.68 5.41
CA CYS A 117 9.16 2.78 6.81
C CYS A 117 10.57 3.39 6.94
N ALA A 118 10.78 4.24 7.95
CA ALA A 118 12.08 4.85 8.23
C ALA A 118 13.19 3.80 8.38
N GLY A 119 12.91 2.67 9.04
CA GLY A 119 13.86 1.58 9.20
C GLY A 119 14.35 0.98 7.87
N LEU A 120 13.51 0.96 6.82
CA LEU A 120 13.97 0.57 5.49
C LEU A 120 14.95 1.60 4.92
N MET A 121 14.64 2.88 5.07
CA MET A 121 15.53 3.95 4.59
C MET A 121 16.87 4.00 5.36
N ASP A 122 16.89 3.58 6.62
CA ASP A 122 18.12 3.55 7.43
C ASP A 122 19.11 2.49 6.94
N VAL A 123 18.63 1.38 6.39
CA VAL A 123 19.50 0.25 6.01
C VAL A 123 19.74 0.12 4.51
N MET A 124 19.07 0.92 3.68
CA MET A 124 19.13 0.85 2.21
C MET A 124 19.72 2.11 1.60
N THR A 125 20.46 1.96 0.51
CA THR A 125 20.91 3.06 -0.36
C THR A 125 19.74 3.70 -1.10
N ASP A 126 19.97 4.84 -1.75
CA ASP A 126 18.94 5.52 -2.55
C ASP A 126 18.46 4.64 -3.71
N GLU A 127 19.36 3.92 -4.37
CA GLU A 127 19.05 3.02 -5.47
C GLU A 127 18.22 1.82 -5.01
N GLU A 128 18.53 1.26 -3.84
CA GLU A 128 17.77 0.16 -3.25
C GLU A 128 16.38 0.60 -2.82
N VAL A 129 16.25 1.77 -2.19
CA VAL A 129 14.94 2.36 -1.85
C VAL A 129 14.09 2.56 -3.10
N MET A 130 14.68 3.11 -4.19
CA MET A 130 13.97 3.28 -5.46
C MET A 130 13.56 1.96 -6.11
N ALA A 131 14.41 0.93 -6.01
CA ALA A 131 14.07 -0.41 -6.50
C ALA A 131 12.87 -1.00 -5.75
N VAL A 132 12.83 -0.84 -4.41
CA VAL A 132 11.68 -1.26 -3.59
C VAL A 132 10.42 -0.48 -3.95
N ILE A 133 10.50 0.84 -4.06
CA ILE A 133 9.36 1.69 -4.47
C ILE A 133 8.80 1.24 -5.84
N GLY A 134 9.68 1.02 -6.82
CA GLY A 134 9.29 0.53 -8.15
C GLY A 134 8.63 -0.84 -8.11
N HIS A 135 9.12 -1.74 -7.25
CA HIS A 135 8.54 -3.06 -7.02
C HIS A 135 7.11 -2.96 -6.45
N GLU A 136 6.91 -2.14 -5.41
CA GLU A 136 5.61 -1.95 -4.77
C GLU A 136 4.57 -1.32 -5.71
N ILE A 137 4.98 -0.30 -6.48
CA ILE A 137 4.12 0.32 -7.50
C ILE A 137 3.75 -0.72 -8.57
N GLY A 138 4.70 -1.54 -9.01
CA GLY A 138 4.48 -2.61 -9.98
C GLY A 138 3.39 -3.59 -9.56
N HIS A 139 3.30 -3.92 -8.27
CA HIS A 139 2.26 -4.80 -7.74
C HIS A 139 0.84 -4.21 -7.87
N VAL A 140 0.70 -2.89 -7.83
CA VAL A 140 -0.60 -2.23 -7.94
C VAL A 140 -0.99 -2.01 -9.41
N ILE A 141 -0.04 -1.65 -10.28
CA ILE A 141 -0.31 -1.31 -11.68
C ILE A 141 -0.54 -2.55 -12.54
N ILE A 142 0.30 -3.59 -12.40
CA ILE A 142 0.23 -4.78 -13.26
C ILE A 142 -1.14 -5.47 -13.26
N PRO A 143 -1.88 -5.60 -12.15
CA PRO A 143 -3.23 -6.11 -12.17
C PRO A 143 -4.21 -5.26 -12.97
N THR A 144 -4.06 -3.93 -12.91
CA THR A 144 -4.94 -2.96 -13.60
C THR A 144 -4.78 -3.04 -15.13
N LEU A 145 -3.55 -3.21 -15.62
CA LEU A 145 -3.27 -3.34 -17.06
C LEU A 145 -3.82 -4.62 -17.69
N LYS A 146 -4.08 -5.67 -16.90
CA LYS A 146 -4.61 -6.96 -17.40
C LYS A 146 -6.14 -6.99 -17.53
N THR A 147 -6.82 -5.93 -17.12
CA THR A 147 -8.29 -5.81 -17.16
C THR A 147 -8.80 -4.92 -18.30
N GLN A 148 -7.90 -4.31 -19.08
CA GLN A 148 -8.19 -3.60 -20.32
C GLN A 148 -7.92 -4.52 -21.51
#